data_cf28774d38efc72c8b84ec99e18f2a89
#
_entry.id   cf28774d38efc72c8b84ec99e18f2a89
#
_cell.length_a   1.000
_cell.length_b   1.000
_cell.length_c   1.000
_cell.angle_alpha   90.00
_cell.angle_beta   90.00
_cell.angle_gamma   90.00
#
_symmetry.space_group_name_H-M   'P 1'
#
loop_
_entity.id
_entity.type
_entity.pdbx_description
1 polymer ?
#
loop_
_entity_poly.entity_id
_entity_poly.type
_entity_poly.pdbx_seq_one_letter_code
_entity_poly.pdbx_strand_id
1 'polypeptide(L)'
;MSTIVGSGDFKYRIVEDWAKVPDGWSFKEVGAVGVDRNDNVYVFNRGDHPMMIFDREGNFLRSWGEGQYPRAHGVHMGPDESIYLTDDGGHFVRKCSLDGKVLLELGVPGTPAPYMSGEPFHRCTHTALSPNGDIYVSDGYGNARVHKFSPDGKLLMSWGEPGTDPGQFNIVHNICCDADGWVY
;
A
#
# COMPACT_ATOMS: atom_id res chain seq x y z
N MET A 1 -21.59 25.38 0.76
CA MET A 1 -22.44 24.17 0.54
C MET A 1 -21.53 22.99 0.45
N SER A 2 -21.78 21.89 1.18
CA SER A 2 -20.94 20.70 1.11
C SER A 2 -21.16 19.95 -0.21
N THR A 3 -20.10 19.59 -0.90
CA THR A 3 -20.15 18.83 -2.15
C THR A 3 -20.52 17.37 -1.87
N ILE A 4 -21.55 16.86 -2.57
CA ILE A 4 -21.95 15.45 -2.52
C ILE A 4 -21.46 14.78 -3.80
N VAL A 5 -20.79 13.62 -3.66
CA VAL A 5 -20.29 12.78 -4.75
C VAL A 5 -20.89 11.37 -4.66
N GLY A 6 -20.89 10.63 -5.77
CA GLY A 6 -21.43 9.28 -5.84
C GLY A 6 -22.87 9.23 -6.36
N SER A 7 -23.43 8.01 -6.42
CA SER A 7 -24.77 7.74 -6.97
C SER A 7 -25.48 6.62 -6.19
N GLY A 8 -26.81 6.52 -6.35
CA GLY A 8 -27.61 5.50 -5.66
C GLY A 8 -27.46 5.58 -4.14
N ASP A 9 -27.19 4.45 -3.53
CA ASP A 9 -26.95 4.31 -2.08
C ASP A 9 -25.53 4.68 -1.65
N PHE A 10 -24.63 4.89 -2.62
CA PHE A 10 -23.22 5.24 -2.39
C PHE A 10 -23.00 6.73 -2.59
N LYS A 11 -23.57 7.55 -1.70
CA LYS A 11 -23.40 9.00 -1.69
C LYS A 11 -22.55 9.43 -0.51
N TYR A 12 -21.56 10.26 -0.79
CA TYR A 12 -20.59 10.74 0.20
C TYR A 12 -20.52 12.25 0.19
N ARG A 13 -20.40 12.84 1.35
CA ARG A 13 -20.15 14.27 1.49
C ARG A 13 -18.64 14.47 1.60
N ILE A 14 -18.10 15.36 0.76
CA ILE A 14 -16.72 15.82 0.90
C ILE A 14 -16.62 16.67 2.16
N VAL A 15 -15.66 16.33 3.02
CA VAL A 15 -15.27 17.13 4.18
C VAL A 15 -14.01 17.90 3.77
N GLU A 16 -14.22 19.13 3.31
CA GLU A 16 -13.14 20.02 2.92
C GLU A 16 -12.28 20.35 4.16
N ASP A 17 -10.96 20.50 3.96
CA ASP A 17 -10.00 20.87 5.01
C ASP A 17 -10.02 19.92 6.23
N TRP A 18 -10.41 18.65 6.02
CA TRP A 18 -10.43 17.66 7.09
C TRP A 18 -9.05 17.46 7.73
N ALA A 19 -8.00 17.28 6.93
CA ALA A 19 -6.64 17.07 7.44
C ALA A 19 -5.99 18.39 7.82
N LYS A 20 -5.77 18.60 9.11
CA LYS A 20 -5.08 19.76 9.66
C LYS A 20 -3.57 19.53 9.61
N VAL A 21 -3.03 19.73 8.42
CA VAL A 21 -1.60 19.53 8.15
C VAL A 21 -0.78 20.61 8.89
N PRO A 22 0.36 20.29 9.52
CA PRO A 22 1.20 21.28 10.19
C PRO A 22 1.66 22.42 9.26
N ASP A 23 1.90 23.60 9.81
CA ASP A 23 2.34 24.78 9.07
C ASP A 23 3.60 24.48 8.25
N GLY A 24 3.58 24.83 6.98
CA GLY A 24 4.67 24.60 6.03
C GLY A 24 4.74 23.18 5.45
N TRP A 25 3.87 22.27 5.90
CA TRP A 25 3.75 20.93 5.33
C TRP A 25 2.63 20.86 4.29
N SER A 26 2.68 19.89 3.42
CA SER A 26 1.64 19.66 2.43
C SER A 26 1.62 18.19 1.99
N PHE A 27 0.47 17.74 1.51
CA PHE A 27 0.42 16.53 0.68
C PHE A 27 0.93 16.89 -0.72
N LYS A 28 1.85 16.08 -1.24
CA LYS A 28 2.29 16.21 -2.63
C LYS A 28 1.41 15.37 -3.55
N GLU A 29 1.41 14.06 -3.30
CA GLU A 29 0.54 13.08 -3.96
C GLU A 29 0.24 11.98 -2.96
N VAL A 30 -1.02 11.81 -2.59
CA VAL A 30 -1.42 10.72 -1.70
C VAL A 30 -1.53 9.44 -2.51
N GLY A 31 -0.65 8.47 -2.23
CA GLY A 31 -0.64 7.17 -2.88
C GLY A 31 -1.69 6.22 -2.31
N ALA A 32 -1.84 6.22 -0.99
CA ALA A 32 -2.79 5.35 -0.29
C ALA A 32 -3.14 5.89 1.10
N VAL A 33 -4.22 5.32 1.66
CA VAL A 33 -4.71 5.61 3.01
C VAL A 33 -5.04 4.30 3.72
N GLY A 34 -4.72 4.21 5.00
CA GLY A 34 -5.15 3.14 5.90
C GLY A 34 -5.81 3.71 7.15
N VAL A 35 -6.64 2.91 7.83
CA VAL A 35 -7.28 3.30 9.09
C VAL A 35 -7.04 2.21 10.12
N ASP A 36 -6.58 2.58 11.32
CA ASP A 36 -6.37 1.64 12.41
C ASP A 36 -7.68 1.41 13.23
N ARG A 37 -7.61 0.53 14.24
CA ARG A 37 -8.76 0.20 15.11
C ARG A 37 -9.22 1.34 15.98
N ASN A 38 -8.43 2.41 16.11
CA ASN A 38 -8.74 3.60 16.90
C ASN A 38 -9.26 4.74 16.02
N ASP A 39 -9.59 4.45 14.75
CA ASP A 39 -9.98 5.43 13.74
C ASP A 39 -8.88 6.45 13.39
N ASN A 40 -7.60 6.16 13.71
CA ASN A 40 -6.51 6.98 13.21
C ASN A 40 -6.26 6.71 11.71
N VAL A 41 -6.10 7.76 10.96
CA VAL A 41 -5.94 7.75 9.51
C VAL A 41 -4.47 7.91 9.15
N TYR A 42 -3.93 6.91 8.48
CA TYR A 42 -2.56 6.85 7.98
C TYR A 42 -2.55 7.27 6.52
N VAL A 43 -1.95 8.41 6.23
CA VAL A 43 -1.87 8.97 4.88
C VAL A 43 -0.47 8.77 4.33
N PHE A 44 -0.34 7.89 3.33
CA PHE A 44 0.93 7.60 2.68
C PHE A 44 1.08 8.42 1.41
N ASN A 45 1.97 9.40 1.44
CA ASN A 45 2.13 10.37 0.37
C ASN A 45 3.58 10.51 -0.10
N ARG A 46 3.77 11.09 -1.28
CA ARG A 46 5.06 11.24 -1.97
C ARG A 46 5.79 12.53 -1.64
N GLY A 47 5.45 13.16 -0.51
CA GLY A 47 6.11 14.37 -0.01
C GLY A 47 7.25 14.06 0.95
N ASP A 48 7.80 15.12 1.55
CA ASP A 48 8.93 15.04 2.48
C ASP A 48 8.58 14.30 3.78
N HIS A 49 7.29 14.24 4.12
CA HIS A 49 6.72 13.48 5.25
C HIS A 49 5.85 12.34 4.71
N PRO A 50 6.45 11.20 4.32
CA PRO A 50 5.74 10.18 3.55
C PRO A 50 4.59 9.52 4.30
N MET A 51 4.69 9.33 5.60
CA MET A 51 3.59 8.83 6.42
C MET A 51 3.16 9.89 7.42
N MET A 52 1.94 10.42 7.23
CA MET A 52 1.30 11.33 8.18
C MET A 52 0.10 10.64 8.81
N ILE A 53 -0.06 10.79 10.12
CA ILE A 53 -1.13 10.16 10.88
C ILE A 53 -2.01 11.25 11.50
N PHE A 54 -3.31 11.08 11.34
CA PHE A 54 -4.34 11.98 11.85
C PHE A 54 -5.34 11.19 12.72
N ASP A 55 -5.97 11.86 13.67
CA ASP A 55 -7.14 11.30 14.33
C ASP A 55 -8.37 11.36 13.40
N ARG A 56 -9.49 10.82 13.88
CA ARG A 56 -10.77 10.81 13.13
C ARG A 56 -11.27 12.21 12.78
N GLU A 57 -10.97 13.22 13.58
CA GLU A 57 -11.33 14.62 13.38
C GLU A 57 -10.34 15.37 12.47
N GLY A 58 -9.31 14.67 11.97
CA GLY A 58 -8.28 15.23 11.09
C GLY A 58 -7.20 16.03 11.81
N ASN A 59 -7.09 15.93 13.13
CA ASN A 59 -5.98 16.55 13.83
C ASN A 59 -4.71 15.74 13.60
N PHE A 60 -3.60 16.42 13.28
CA PHE A 60 -2.31 15.78 13.09
C PHE A 60 -1.81 15.17 14.41
N LEU A 61 -1.40 13.92 14.37
CA LEU A 61 -0.86 13.20 15.53
C LEU A 61 0.66 13.08 15.47
N ARG A 62 1.19 12.59 14.35
CA ARG A 62 2.62 12.34 14.12
C ARG A 62 2.92 12.04 12.66
N SER A 63 4.22 12.04 12.33
CA SER A 63 4.74 11.51 11.07
C SER A 63 5.97 10.63 11.31
N TRP A 64 6.31 9.86 10.28
CA TRP A 64 7.54 9.07 10.23
C TRP A 64 7.88 8.65 8.79
N GLY A 65 9.09 8.11 8.61
CA GLY A 65 9.53 7.53 7.35
C GLY A 65 10.23 8.51 6.40
N GLU A 66 10.63 9.68 6.89
CA GLU A 66 11.34 10.70 6.11
C GLU A 66 12.59 10.11 5.45
N GLY A 67 12.71 10.31 4.14
CA GLY A 67 13.83 9.80 3.33
C GLY A 67 13.84 8.28 3.08
N GLN A 68 12.85 7.53 3.58
CA GLN A 68 12.83 6.07 3.49
C GLN A 68 11.93 5.51 2.37
N TYR A 69 11.09 6.35 1.78
CA TYR A 69 10.09 5.95 0.78
C TYR A 69 10.21 6.83 -0.48
N PRO A 70 10.96 6.37 -1.50
CA PRO A 70 11.14 7.12 -2.75
C PRO A 70 9.86 7.45 -3.48
N ARG A 71 8.87 6.52 -3.45
CA ARG A 71 7.57 6.72 -4.10
C ARG A 71 6.47 5.90 -3.45
N ALA A 72 5.86 6.46 -2.43
CA ALA A 72 4.72 5.88 -1.71
C ALA A 72 3.61 5.41 -2.67
N HIS A 73 3.13 4.17 -2.53
CA HIS A 73 2.11 3.62 -3.43
C HIS A 73 0.95 2.94 -2.71
N GLY A 74 1.17 1.88 -1.94
CA GLY A 74 0.12 1.07 -1.32
C GLY A 74 0.20 1.01 0.20
N VAL A 75 -0.97 0.91 0.85
CA VAL A 75 -1.11 0.68 2.30
C VAL A 75 -2.08 -0.47 2.53
N HIS A 76 -1.70 -1.44 3.36
CA HIS A 76 -2.58 -2.46 3.88
C HIS A 76 -2.44 -2.55 5.41
N MET A 77 -3.55 -2.44 6.13
CA MET A 77 -3.56 -2.57 7.60
C MET A 77 -3.63 -4.03 7.99
N GLY A 78 -2.62 -4.51 8.70
CA GLY A 78 -2.57 -5.89 9.20
C GLY A 78 -3.50 -6.10 10.41
N PRO A 79 -3.98 -7.33 10.62
CA PRO A 79 -4.86 -7.66 11.76
C PRO A 79 -4.14 -7.61 13.12
N ASP A 80 -2.80 -7.60 13.13
CA ASP A 80 -1.91 -7.59 14.28
C ASP A 80 -1.39 -6.18 14.64
N GLU A 81 -2.13 -5.13 14.24
CA GLU A 81 -1.73 -3.74 14.40
C GLU A 81 -0.40 -3.39 13.72
N SER A 82 -0.14 -4.07 12.62
CA SER A 82 0.94 -3.72 11.70
C SER A 82 0.40 -2.99 10.47
N ILE A 83 1.29 -2.33 9.75
CA ILE A 83 0.99 -1.67 8.48
C ILE A 83 1.97 -2.16 7.42
N TYR A 84 1.44 -2.55 6.27
CA TYR A 84 2.23 -2.95 5.10
C TYR A 84 2.28 -1.77 4.12
N LEU A 85 3.47 -1.36 3.77
CA LEU A 85 3.74 -0.24 2.88
C LEU A 85 4.43 -0.71 1.61
N THR A 86 3.80 -0.46 0.49
CA THR A 86 4.36 -0.75 -0.82
C THR A 86 4.94 0.52 -1.41
N ASP A 87 6.21 0.49 -1.78
CA ASP A 87 6.89 1.59 -2.47
C ASP A 87 7.30 1.14 -3.87
N ASP A 88 6.69 1.73 -4.89
CA ASP A 88 6.94 1.33 -6.28
C ASP A 88 8.23 1.93 -6.85
N GLY A 89 8.70 3.04 -6.31
CA GLY A 89 9.97 3.64 -6.71
C GLY A 89 11.17 2.95 -6.04
N GLY A 90 10.97 2.46 -4.83
CA GLY A 90 11.97 1.70 -4.09
C GLY A 90 11.97 0.20 -4.38
N HIS A 91 10.95 -0.33 -5.05
CA HIS A 91 10.81 -1.76 -5.41
C HIS A 91 10.76 -2.70 -4.20
N PHE A 92 10.04 -2.29 -3.15
CA PHE A 92 9.93 -3.08 -1.91
C PHE A 92 8.55 -2.99 -1.27
N VAL A 93 8.29 -3.94 -0.39
CA VAL A 93 7.19 -3.90 0.58
C VAL A 93 7.78 -4.00 1.97
N ARG A 94 7.34 -3.14 2.90
CA ARG A 94 7.70 -3.20 4.32
C ARG A 94 6.47 -3.46 5.18
N LYS A 95 6.58 -4.45 6.06
CA LYS A 95 5.72 -4.55 7.23
C LYS A 95 6.33 -3.70 8.33
N CYS A 96 5.57 -2.77 8.87
CA CYS A 96 6.00 -1.90 9.96
C CYS A 96 5.03 -2.00 11.14
N SER A 97 5.51 -1.67 12.34
CA SER A 97 4.62 -1.28 13.44
C SER A 97 3.95 0.06 13.13
N LEU A 98 2.88 0.41 13.84
CA LEU A 98 2.16 1.67 13.61
C LEU A 98 2.98 2.94 13.93
N ASP A 99 4.12 2.79 14.61
CA ASP A 99 5.09 3.86 14.88
C ASP A 99 6.28 3.89 13.89
N GLY A 100 6.23 3.05 12.85
CA GLY A 100 7.17 3.10 11.72
C GLY A 100 8.41 2.20 11.86
N LYS A 101 8.50 1.35 12.90
CA LYS A 101 9.60 0.38 13.00
C LYS A 101 9.41 -0.72 11.96
N VAL A 102 10.40 -0.94 11.10
CA VAL A 102 10.39 -2.04 10.12
C VAL A 102 10.49 -3.39 10.83
N LEU A 103 9.53 -4.26 10.59
CA LEU A 103 9.43 -5.62 11.14
C LEU A 103 9.80 -6.68 10.10
N LEU A 104 9.50 -6.43 8.83
CA LEU A 104 9.83 -7.28 7.70
C LEU A 104 10.04 -6.41 6.46
N GLU A 105 11.00 -6.78 5.61
CA GLU A 105 11.22 -6.14 4.31
C GLU A 105 11.24 -7.21 3.22
N LEU A 106 10.44 -7.02 2.16
CA LEU A 106 10.40 -7.85 0.97
C LEU A 106 10.94 -7.04 -0.21
N GLY A 107 11.78 -7.66 -1.03
CA GLY A 107 12.53 -7.01 -2.09
C GLY A 107 13.86 -6.45 -1.60
N VAL A 108 14.58 -5.76 -2.47
CA VAL A 108 15.86 -5.11 -2.18
C VAL A 108 15.72 -3.62 -2.49
N PRO A 109 15.64 -2.74 -1.48
CA PRO A 109 15.41 -1.33 -1.72
C PRO A 109 16.37 -0.72 -2.75
N GLY A 110 15.80 -0.02 -3.73
CA GLY A 110 16.53 0.63 -4.82
C GLY A 110 17.08 -0.32 -5.89
N THR A 111 16.79 -1.62 -5.80
CA THR A 111 17.27 -2.62 -6.77
C THR A 111 16.07 -3.31 -7.42
N PRO A 112 15.61 -2.86 -8.61
CA PRO A 112 14.54 -3.55 -9.31
C PRO A 112 14.99 -4.91 -9.84
N ALA A 113 14.10 -5.89 -9.81
CA ALA A 113 14.25 -7.10 -10.62
C ALA A 113 14.31 -6.72 -12.12
N PRO A 114 14.88 -7.55 -13.00
CA PRO A 114 14.86 -7.26 -14.44
C PRO A 114 13.42 -7.09 -14.94
N TYR A 115 13.22 -6.16 -15.90
CA TYR A 115 11.92 -5.87 -16.47
C TYR A 115 11.24 -7.15 -17.01
N MET A 116 9.99 -7.40 -16.59
CA MET A 116 9.20 -8.58 -16.98
C MET A 116 9.86 -9.95 -16.68
N SER A 117 10.81 -10.01 -15.74
CA SER A 117 11.51 -11.27 -15.41
C SER A 117 10.66 -12.28 -14.63
N GLY A 118 9.62 -11.81 -13.95
CA GLY A 118 8.85 -12.62 -13.00
C GLY A 118 9.50 -12.74 -11.62
N GLU A 119 10.67 -12.15 -11.39
CA GLU A 119 11.31 -12.06 -10.07
C GLU A 119 10.78 -10.84 -9.30
N PRO A 120 10.60 -10.90 -7.97
CA PRO A 120 10.15 -9.76 -7.18
C PRO A 120 11.33 -8.81 -6.86
N PHE A 121 11.16 -7.48 -6.98
CA PHE A 121 10.03 -6.70 -7.51
C PHE A 121 10.49 -5.76 -8.61
N HIS A 122 9.57 -5.44 -9.54
CA HIS A 122 9.81 -4.34 -10.47
C HIS A 122 8.61 -3.38 -10.44
N ARG A 123 8.62 -2.43 -9.49
CA ARG A 123 7.56 -1.46 -9.24
C ARG A 123 6.25 -2.11 -8.78
N CYS A 124 6.34 -2.81 -7.65
CA CYS A 124 5.18 -3.39 -6.95
C CYS A 124 4.17 -2.31 -6.54
N THR A 125 2.88 -2.68 -6.47
CA THR A 125 1.80 -1.71 -6.39
C THR A 125 0.97 -1.81 -5.10
N HIS A 126 0.64 -3.02 -4.63
CA HIS A 126 -0.17 -3.19 -3.42
C HIS A 126 0.10 -4.52 -2.72
N THR A 127 -0.39 -4.63 -1.49
CA THR A 127 -0.23 -5.83 -0.65
C THR A 127 -1.59 -6.22 -0.06
N ALA A 128 -1.87 -7.52 0.00
CA ALA A 128 -2.99 -8.09 0.73
C ALA A 128 -2.55 -9.28 1.57
N LEU A 129 -3.27 -9.55 2.65
CA LEU A 129 -3.03 -10.70 3.51
C LEU A 129 -4.16 -11.73 3.36
N SER A 130 -3.79 -13.00 3.26
CA SER A 130 -4.75 -14.08 3.40
C SER A 130 -5.10 -14.36 4.86
N PRO A 131 -6.18 -15.12 5.14
CA PRO A 131 -6.57 -15.46 6.51
C PRO A 131 -5.50 -16.21 7.32
N ASN A 132 -4.60 -16.95 6.66
CA ASN A 132 -3.48 -17.65 7.31
C ASN A 132 -2.19 -16.80 7.41
N GLY A 133 -2.27 -15.51 7.01
CA GLY A 133 -1.18 -14.55 7.13
C GLY A 133 -0.18 -14.55 5.97
N ASP A 134 -0.40 -15.33 4.90
CA ASP A 134 0.43 -15.23 3.69
C ASP A 134 0.26 -13.86 3.06
N ILE A 135 1.36 -13.32 2.54
CA ILE A 135 1.46 -11.97 1.99
C ILE A 135 1.39 -12.06 0.47
N TYR A 136 0.37 -11.47 -0.12
CA TYR A 136 0.26 -11.34 -1.58
C TYR A 136 0.66 -9.93 -2.00
N VAL A 137 1.48 -9.83 -3.05
CA VAL A 137 1.96 -8.56 -3.59
C VAL A 137 1.68 -8.49 -5.08
N SER A 138 0.94 -7.47 -5.50
CA SER A 138 0.82 -7.13 -6.92
C SER A 138 2.07 -6.39 -7.39
N ASP A 139 2.72 -6.89 -8.45
CA ASP A 139 3.93 -6.33 -9.05
C ASP A 139 3.67 -6.01 -10.51
N GLY A 140 2.91 -4.94 -10.75
CA GLY A 140 2.22 -4.73 -12.02
C GLY A 140 2.93 -3.81 -13.01
N TYR A 141 3.62 -2.75 -12.58
CA TYR A 141 4.13 -1.76 -13.52
C TYR A 141 5.26 -2.28 -14.40
N GLY A 142 6.14 -3.09 -13.86
CA GLY A 142 7.30 -3.57 -14.62
C GLY A 142 7.45 -5.09 -14.64
N ASN A 143 6.44 -5.85 -14.15
CA ASN A 143 6.58 -7.29 -14.03
C ASN A 143 5.34 -8.11 -14.41
N ALA A 144 4.12 -7.55 -14.36
CA ALA A 144 2.85 -8.23 -14.64
C ALA A 144 2.71 -9.54 -13.84
N ARG A 145 3.00 -9.49 -12.55
CA ARG A 145 3.03 -10.65 -11.63
C ARG A 145 2.24 -10.39 -10.36
N VAL A 146 1.82 -11.49 -9.74
CA VAL A 146 1.47 -11.53 -8.32
C VAL A 146 2.44 -12.49 -7.65
N HIS A 147 2.97 -12.06 -6.51
CA HIS A 147 3.88 -12.85 -5.68
C HIS A 147 3.21 -13.21 -4.36
N LYS A 148 3.38 -14.45 -3.92
CA LYS A 148 2.92 -14.95 -2.63
C LYS A 148 4.12 -15.26 -1.74
N PHE A 149 4.14 -14.67 -0.56
CA PHE A 149 5.15 -14.91 0.47
C PHE A 149 4.51 -15.51 1.71
N SER A 150 5.28 -16.30 2.47
CA SER A 150 4.90 -16.69 3.82
C SER A 150 4.94 -15.49 4.78
N PRO A 151 4.35 -15.60 5.99
CA PRO A 151 4.35 -14.51 6.97
C PRO A 151 5.76 -14.05 7.41
N ASP A 152 6.76 -14.91 7.29
CA ASP A 152 8.18 -14.63 7.57
C ASP A 152 8.96 -14.11 6.35
N GLY A 153 8.28 -13.90 5.20
CA GLY A 153 8.85 -13.26 4.01
C GLY A 153 9.53 -14.20 3.01
N LYS A 154 9.34 -15.52 3.13
CA LYS A 154 9.86 -16.47 2.14
C LYS A 154 8.94 -16.49 0.91
N LEU A 155 9.48 -16.29 -0.29
CA LEU A 155 8.73 -16.44 -1.53
C LEU A 155 8.22 -17.88 -1.69
N LEU A 156 6.91 -18.05 -1.81
CA LEU A 156 6.24 -19.34 -1.98
C LEU A 156 5.90 -19.63 -3.43
N MET A 157 5.36 -18.64 -4.14
CA MET A 157 5.03 -18.75 -5.57
C MET A 157 4.87 -17.38 -6.21
N SER A 158 4.98 -17.37 -7.53
CA SER A 158 4.64 -16.22 -8.39
C SER A 158 3.81 -16.72 -9.56
N TRP A 159 2.84 -15.90 -10.01
CA TRP A 159 2.04 -16.24 -11.19
C TRP A 159 1.68 -14.99 -11.99
N GLY A 160 1.17 -15.23 -13.19
CA GLY A 160 0.87 -14.21 -14.18
C GLY A 160 1.99 -14.08 -15.19
N GLU A 161 1.69 -13.44 -16.28
CA GLU A 161 2.62 -13.02 -17.34
C GLU A 161 2.00 -11.83 -18.10
N PRO A 162 2.79 -11.06 -18.85
CA PRO A 162 2.24 -9.94 -19.61
C PRO A 162 1.25 -10.41 -20.68
N GLY A 163 0.08 -9.80 -20.75
CA GLY A 163 -0.93 -10.08 -21.76
C GLY A 163 -2.34 -9.78 -21.31
N THR A 164 -3.33 -10.27 -22.09
CA THR A 164 -4.76 -10.05 -21.89
C THR A 164 -5.59 -11.34 -21.89
N ASP A 165 -4.94 -12.49 -22.05
CA ASP A 165 -5.58 -13.81 -22.00
C ASP A 165 -5.77 -14.28 -20.54
N PRO A 166 -6.56 -15.32 -20.28
CA PRO A 166 -6.70 -15.90 -18.95
C PRO A 166 -5.34 -16.25 -18.32
N GLY A 167 -5.12 -15.77 -17.08
CA GLY A 167 -3.84 -15.94 -16.38
C GLY A 167 -2.77 -14.91 -16.72
N GLN A 168 -3.04 -14.01 -17.67
CA GLN A 168 -2.17 -12.90 -18.03
C GLN A 168 -2.63 -11.60 -17.38
N PHE A 169 -1.70 -10.65 -17.23
CA PHE A 169 -1.95 -9.34 -16.64
C PHE A 169 -1.41 -8.22 -17.52
N ASN A 170 -2.21 -7.15 -17.63
CA ASN A 170 -1.79 -5.88 -18.23
C ASN A 170 -1.61 -4.84 -17.17
N ILE A 171 -0.94 -4.78 -16.22
CA ILE A 171 -0.80 -3.96 -15.00
C ILE A 171 -1.71 -4.50 -13.89
N VAL A 172 -1.14 -5.32 -13.03
CA VAL A 172 -1.78 -5.67 -11.74
C VAL A 172 -1.56 -4.49 -10.80
N HIS A 173 -2.60 -3.69 -10.56
CA HIS A 173 -2.45 -2.43 -9.81
C HIS A 173 -2.92 -2.52 -8.36
N ASN A 174 -3.83 -3.42 -8.07
CA ASN A 174 -4.34 -3.63 -6.71
C ASN A 174 -4.60 -5.12 -6.48
N ILE A 175 -4.73 -5.51 -5.23
CA ILE A 175 -4.97 -6.90 -4.81
C ILE A 175 -5.73 -6.90 -3.50
N CYS A 176 -6.67 -7.82 -3.33
CA CYS A 176 -7.32 -8.07 -2.05
C CYS A 176 -7.54 -9.57 -1.84
N CYS A 177 -7.73 -9.97 -0.60
CA CYS A 177 -8.10 -11.32 -0.19
C CYS A 177 -9.39 -11.27 0.62
N ASP A 178 -10.25 -12.27 0.43
CA ASP A 178 -11.43 -12.44 1.27
C ASP A 178 -11.18 -13.41 2.44
N ALA A 179 -12.22 -13.61 3.26
CA ALA A 179 -12.15 -14.48 4.44
C ALA A 179 -12.02 -15.97 4.10
N ASP A 180 -12.36 -16.39 2.88
CA ASP A 180 -12.23 -17.75 2.39
C ASP A 180 -10.86 -18.01 1.73
N GLY A 181 -10.04 -16.96 1.59
CA GLY A 181 -8.70 -17.01 1.02
C GLY A 181 -8.66 -16.86 -0.51
N TRP A 182 -9.74 -16.42 -1.13
CA TRP A 182 -9.73 -16.04 -2.54
C TRP A 182 -8.96 -14.72 -2.74
N VAL A 183 -8.26 -14.65 -3.84
CA VAL A 183 -7.45 -13.48 -4.23
C VAL A 183 -8.06 -12.84 -5.47
N TYR A 184 -8.26 -11.50 -5.39
CA TYR A 184 -8.88 -10.69 -6.44
C TYR A 184 -7.95 -9.58 -6.90
#